data_a77b74f4d5e9a0b1835b0a356d928cee
#
_entry.id   a77b74f4d5e9a0b1835b0a356d928cee
#
_cell.length_a   1.000
_cell.length_b   1.000
_cell.length_c   1.000
_cell.angle_alpha   90.00
_cell.angle_beta   90.00
_cell.angle_gamma   90.00
#
_symmetry.space_group_name_H-M   'P 1'
#
loop_
_entity.id
_entity.type
_entity.pdbx_description
1 polymer ?
#
loop_
_entity_poly.entity_id
_entity_poly.type
_entity_poly.pdbx_seq_one_letter_code
_entity_poly.pdbx_strand_id
1 'polypeptide(L)'
;MPKENAQSRLALQGGFLYGQRGFMDKLQKCAKAFEKLLEIQYRIIIGRKGKTVELVIGFSKLDFHHLMGLGKLKDLRIAKQNRGSVFDEIIIGSTTYETLAKSRYLPQIENRFEPLALIEQLLDDNRLVFRYNVKLNQFSLIEADYLLSTPLENSDIYIFIAEHKDTGKYFCRSFFPKEKKDYTEGQPRYTMLYKEKKNLTTGETIIQYDRLTPKTQA
;
A
#
# COMPACT_ATOMS: atom_id res chain seq x y z
N MET A 1 -8.47 27.69 75.00
CA MET A 1 -7.96 26.52 74.29
C MET A 1 -8.99 26.12 73.23
N PRO A 2 -8.78 26.46 71.97
CA PRO A 2 -9.63 26.01 70.88
C PRO A 2 -9.12 24.75 70.25
N LYS A 3 -10.04 23.87 69.88
CA LYS A 3 -9.84 22.60 69.21
C LYS A 3 -9.51 22.82 67.73
N GLU A 4 -8.40 22.29 67.26
CA GLU A 4 -8.00 22.26 65.86
C GLU A 4 -8.83 21.23 65.10
N ASN A 5 -9.46 21.69 64.02
CA ASN A 5 -10.23 20.93 63.05
C ASN A 5 -9.33 20.10 62.14
N ALA A 6 -9.53 18.80 62.17
CA ALA A 6 -9.00 17.85 61.20
C ALA A 6 -9.92 17.80 59.96
N GLN A 7 -9.84 18.78 59.10
CA GLN A 7 -10.49 18.77 57.76
C GLN A 7 -9.64 19.52 56.76
N SER A 8 -8.64 18.83 56.17
CA SER A 8 -8.06 19.27 54.90
C SER A 8 -6.98 18.27 54.39
N ARG A 9 -7.39 17.05 54.03
CA ARG A 9 -6.56 16.14 53.24
C ARG A 9 -7.43 15.23 52.34
N LEU A 10 -8.24 15.83 51.50
CA LEU A 10 -8.94 15.14 50.43
C LEU A 10 -9.17 16.11 49.25
N ALA A 11 -8.10 16.50 48.64
CA ALA A 11 -8.17 17.18 47.35
C ALA A 11 -6.92 16.81 46.54
N LEU A 12 -7.14 16.50 45.28
CA LEU A 12 -6.14 16.28 44.22
C LEU A 12 -5.73 14.83 43.94
N GLN A 13 -6.71 14.01 43.56
CA GLN A 13 -6.51 12.96 42.56
C GLN A 13 -7.64 13.03 41.51
N GLY A 14 -7.82 14.18 40.93
CA GLY A 14 -8.56 14.37 39.69
C GLY A 14 -7.57 14.48 38.55
N GLY A 15 -6.90 13.38 38.20
CA GLY A 15 -6.10 13.31 37.00
C GLY A 15 -6.99 13.54 35.79
N PHE A 16 -6.80 14.67 35.18
CA PHE A 16 -7.39 15.07 33.89
C PHE A 16 -7.10 14.02 32.84
N LEU A 17 -8.03 13.12 32.61
CA LEU A 17 -8.12 12.35 31.39
C LEU A 17 -8.57 13.30 30.26
N TYR A 18 -7.69 14.17 29.81
CA TYR A 18 -7.83 14.76 28.49
C TYR A 18 -7.66 13.61 27.51
N GLY A 19 -8.78 13.14 26.96
CA GLY A 19 -8.80 12.30 25.81
C GLY A 19 -8.01 12.99 24.68
N GLN A 20 -6.75 12.64 24.54
CA GLN A 20 -6.05 12.88 23.29
C GLN A 20 -6.89 12.18 22.21
N ARG A 21 -7.56 12.96 21.37
CA ARG A 21 -7.95 12.50 20.04
C ARG A 21 -6.63 12.13 19.37
N GLY A 22 -6.24 10.88 19.55
CA GLY A 22 -4.96 10.37 19.07
C GLY A 22 -4.92 10.55 17.57
N PHE A 23 -4.07 11.44 17.09
CA PHE A 23 -3.68 11.46 15.69
C PHE A 23 -3.10 10.08 15.41
N MET A 24 -3.76 9.34 14.51
CA MET A 24 -3.28 8.04 14.09
C MET A 24 -1.86 8.20 13.53
N ASP A 25 -0.93 7.42 14.04
CA ASP A 25 0.45 7.39 13.55
C ASP A 25 0.49 7.16 12.04
N LYS A 26 1.38 7.89 11.32
CA LYS A 26 1.38 7.83 9.85
C LYS A 26 1.76 6.45 9.30
N LEU A 27 2.57 5.66 10.00
CA LEU A 27 2.88 4.29 9.63
C LEU A 27 1.65 3.40 9.82
N GLN A 28 0.97 3.55 10.95
CA GLN A 28 -0.28 2.86 11.24
C GLN A 28 -1.38 3.21 10.23
N LYS A 29 -1.47 4.48 9.80
CA LYS A 29 -2.39 4.91 8.75
C LYS A 29 -2.16 4.15 7.44
N CYS A 30 -0.89 3.97 7.03
CA CYS A 30 -0.55 3.17 5.85
C CYS A 30 -0.95 1.70 6.03
N ALA A 31 -0.68 1.12 7.19
CA ALA A 31 -1.01 -0.28 7.47
C ALA A 31 -2.54 -0.49 7.49
N LYS A 32 -3.30 0.41 8.08
CA LYS A 32 -4.78 0.37 8.09
C LYS A 32 -5.39 0.55 6.70
N ALA A 33 -4.79 1.38 5.84
CA ALA A 33 -5.21 1.48 4.44
C ALA A 33 -4.94 0.17 3.69
N PHE A 34 -3.79 -0.44 3.92
CA PHE A 34 -3.43 -1.72 3.30
C PHE A 34 -4.24 -2.90 3.86
N GLU A 35 -4.59 -2.90 5.15
CA GLU A 35 -5.40 -3.94 5.80
C GLU A 35 -6.73 -4.18 5.06
N LYS A 36 -7.37 -3.12 4.57
CA LYS A 36 -8.61 -3.21 3.78
C LYS A 36 -8.43 -4.03 2.50
N LEU A 37 -7.25 -4.00 1.90
CA LEU A 37 -6.96 -4.74 0.68
C LEU A 37 -6.81 -6.26 0.90
N LEU A 38 -6.59 -6.73 2.13
CA LEU A 38 -6.44 -8.16 2.42
C LEU A 38 -7.69 -8.97 2.05
N GLU A 39 -8.85 -8.32 2.02
CA GLU A 39 -10.13 -8.91 1.61
C GLU A 39 -10.54 -8.54 0.18
N ILE A 40 -9.66 -7.88 -0.57
CA ILE A 40 -9.95 -7.39 -1.91
C ILE A 40 -9.15 -8.18 -2.95
N GLN A 41 -9.77 -8.39 -4.10
CA GLN A 41 -9.13 -8.91 -5.29
C GLN A 41 -9.49 -8.02 -6.47
N TYR A 42 -8.48 -7.63 -7.26
CA TYR A 42 -8.70 -6.96 -8.54
C TYR A 42 -8.55 -7.97 -9.66
N ARG A 43 -9.49 -7.96 -10.61
CA ARG A 43 -9.39 -8.67 -11.88
C ARG A 43 -9.30 -7.63 -12.99
N ILE A 44 -8.18 -7.63 -13.72
CA ILE A 44 -7.91 -6.67 -14.79
C ILE A 44 -7.64 -7.45 -16.07
N ILE A 45 -8.39 -7.15 -17.15
CA ILE A 45 -8.12 -7.69 -18.48
C ILE A 45 -7.49 -6.57 -19.31
N ILE A 46 -6.32 -6.86 -19.86
CA ILE A 46 -5.56 -5.95 -20.70
C ILE A 46 -5.34 -6.57 -22.08
N GLY A 47 -5.24 -5.72 -23.11
CA GLY A 47 -5.05 -6.16 -24.49
C GLY A 47 -3.91 -5.45 -25.19
N ARG A 48 -3.21 -6.17 -26.09
CA ARG A 48 -2.18 -5.61 -26.97
C ARG A 48 -2.00 -6.49 -28.21
N LYS A 49 -2.04 -5.88 -29.40
CA LYS A 49 -1.81 -6.56 -30.69
C LYS A 49 -2.69 -7.82 -30.85
N GLY A 50 -3.99 -7.71 -30.55
CA GLY A 50 -4.95 -8.82 -30.69
C GLY A 50 -4.88 -9.90 -29.60
N LYS A 51 -3.95 -9.83 -28.66
CA LYS A 51 -3.84 -10.75 -27.52
C LYS A 51 -4.34 -10.10 -26.24
N THR A 52 -5.00 -10.87 -25.41
CA THR A 52 -5.46 -10.45 -24.09
C THR A 52 -4.69 -11.18 -23.00
N VAL A 53 -4.55 -10.51 -21.85
CA VAL A 53 -3.99 -11.07 -20.62
C VAL A 53 -4.92 -10.71 -19.47
N GLU A 54 -5.16 -11.67 -18.60
CA GLU A 54 -5.91 -11.48 -17.36
C GLU A 54 -4.94 -11.42 -16.19
N LEU A 55 -5.09 -10.40 -15.35
CA LEU A 55 -4.31 -10.17 -14.14
C LEU A 55 -5.25 -10.26 -12.94
N VAL A 56 -5.10 -11.30 -12.12
CA VAL A 56 -5.85 -11.46 -10.86
C VAL A 56 -4.91 -11.08 -9.72
N ILE A 57 -5.10 -9.88 -9.16
CA ILE A 57 -4.22 -9.30 -8.15
C ILE A 57 -4.85 -9.51 -6.77
N GLY A 58 -4.13 -10.18 -5.88
CA GLY A 58 -4.47 -10.34 -4.47
C GLY A 58 -3.44 -9.67 -3.57
N PHE A 59 -3.72 -9.64 -2.27
CA PHE A 59 -2.89 -8.97 -1.28
C PHE A 59 -2.67 -9.86 -0.06
N SER A 60 -1.46 -9.80 0.49
CA SER A 60 -1.09 -10.47 1.71
C SER A 60 -0.43 -9.48 2.67
N LYS A 61 -0.61 -9.67 3.98
CA LYS A 61 0.08 -8.84 4.97
C LYS A 61 1.61 -8.85 4.83
N LEU A 62 2.16 -9.89 4.19
CA LEU A 62 3.58 -10.01 3.90
C LEU A 62 4.06 -8.97 2.85
N ASP A 63 3.16 -8.52 1.98
CA ASP A 63 3.49 -7.57 0.90
C ASP A 63 3.74 -6.17 1.45
N PHE A 64 3.04 -5.79 2.54
CA PHE A 64 3.17 -4.47 3.16
C PHE A 64 4.62 -4.08 3.44
N HIS A 65 5.41 -5.02 3.97
CA HIS A 65 6.81 -4.79 4.28
C HIS A 65 7.63 -4.35 3.05
N HIS A 66 7.35 -4.93 1.89
CA HIS A 66 7.99 -4.56 0.63
C HIS A 66 7.48 -3.22 0.09
N LEU A 67 6.17 -3.01 0.11
CA LEU A 67 5.55 -1.81 -0.41
C LEU A 67 5.98 -0.58 0.40
N MET A 68 6.01 -0.69 1.72
CA MET A 68 6.52 0.36 2.61
C MET A 68 8.04 0.54 2.47
N GLY A 69 8.77 -0.49 2.00
CA GLY A 69 10.22 -0.46 1.85
C GLY A 69 10.99 -0.69 3.15
N LEU A 70 10.37 -1.33 4.16
CA LEU A 70 10.97 -1.53 5.49
C LEU A 70 12.30 -2.29 5.45
N GLY A 71 12.52 -3.15 4.46
CA GLY A 71 13.79 -3.84 4.24
C GLY A 71 14.99 -2.92 3.92
N LYS A 72 14.74 -1.64 3.57
CA LYS A 72 15.79 -0.64 3.36
C LYS A 72 16.37 -0.09 4.68
N LEU A 73 15.64 -0.18 5.78
CA LEU A 73 16.04 0.30 7.10
C LEU A 73 17.02 -0.66 7.77
N LYS A 74 18.17 -0.89 7.15
CA LYS A 74 19.14 -1.96 7.48
C LYS A 74 19.74 -1.84 8.89
N ASP A 75 19.69 -0.67 9.50
CA ASP A 75 20.14 -0.36 10.85
C ASP A 75 19.07 -0.64 11.93
N LEU A 76 17.85 -0.96 11.53
CA LEU A 76 16.78 -1.36 12.42
C LEU A 76 16.48 -2.85 12.31
N ARG A 77 16.05 -3.44 13.43
CA ARG A 77 15.64 -4.86 13.50
C ARG A 77 14.48 -5.17 12.55
N ILE A 78 13.56 -4.24 12.35
CA ILE A 78 12.37 -4.37 11.51
C ILE A 78 12.68 -4.80 10.07
N ALA A 79 13.85 -4.44 9.54
CA ALA A 79 14.26 -4.80 8.18
C ALA A 79 14.39 -6.32 7.96
N LYS A 80 14.66 -7.09 9.03
CA LYS A 80 14.94 -8.53 9.00
C LYS A 80 13.92 -9.37 9.78
N GLN A 81 12.98 -8.74 10.49
CA GLN A 81 11.93 -9.43 11.23
C GLN A 81 10.95 -10.17 10.31
N ASN A 82 10.17 -11.09 10.88
CA ASN A 82 9.06 -11.72 10.19
C ASN A 82 8.07 -10.65 9.73
N ARG A 83 7.79 -10.62 8.43
CA ARG A 83 7.00 -9.56 7.78
C ARG A 83 5.56 -9.50 8.28
N GLY A 84 4.96 -10.67 8.55
CA GLY A 84 3.61 -10.75 9.09
C GLY A 84 3.54 -10.18 10.50
N SER A 85 4.48 -10.55 11.38
CA SER A 85 4.56 -10.01 12.74
C SER A 85 4.78 -8.50 12.73
N VAL A 86 5.64 -7.99 11.84
CA VAL A 86 5.86 -6.54 11.67
C VAL A 86 4.56 -5.83 11.30
N PHE A 87 3.78 -6.39 10.36
CA PHE A 87 2.49 -5.81 10.00
C PHE A 87 1.54 -5.77 11.20
N ASP A 88 1.41 -6.88 11.93
CA ASP A 88 0.55 -6.98 13.10
C ASP A 88 0.98 -5.98 14.21
N GLU A 89 2.29 -5.84 14.46
CA GLU A 89 2.86 -4.85 15.40
C GLU A 89 2.52 -3.41 15.02
N ILE A 90 2.54 -3.08 13.72
CA ILE A 90 2.18 -1.74 13.23
C ILE A 90 0.66 -1.51 13.39
N ILE A 91 -0.17 -2.51 13.06
CA ILE A 91 -1.64 -2.42 13.18
C ILE A 91 -2.06 -2.10 14.61
N ILE A 92 -1.45 -2.74 15.61
CA ILE A 92 -1.77 -2.51 17.03
C ILE A 92 -1.04 -1.30 17.62
N GLY A 93 -0.15 -0.63 16.85
CA GLY A 93 0.57 0.58 17.26
C GLY A 93 1.78 0.32 18.17
N SER A 94 2.26 -0.92 18.30
CA SER A 94 3.50 -1.21 19.05
C SER A 94 4.76 -0.84 18.26
N THR A 95 4.69 -0.81 16.94
CA THR A 95 5.71 -0.28 16.04
C THR A 95 5.14 0.96 15.34
N THR A 96 5.78 2.12 15.54
CA THR A 96 5.31 3.44 15.08
C THR A 96 6.29 4.11 14.14
N TYR A 97 5.87 5.22 13.53
CA TYR A 97 6.78 6.06 12.75
C TYR A 97 8.01 6.52 13.55
N GLU A 98 7.87 6.82 14.84
CA GLU A 98 9.00 7.18 15.70
C GLU A 98 10.05 6.08 15.80
N THR A 99 9.62 4.81 15.73
CA THR A 99 10.53 3.66 15.64
C THR A 99 11.35 3.71 14.37
N LEU A 100 10.72 4.03 13.23
CA LEU A 100 11.39 4.16 11.94
C LEU A 100 12.26 5.41 11.85
N ALA A 101 11.88 6.49 12.54
CA ALA A 101 12.61 7.77 12.57
C ALA A 101 14.01 7.66 13.17
N LYS A 102 14.29 6.58 13.90
CA LYS A 102 15.62 6.26 14.42
C LYS A 102 16.59 5.78 13.34
N SER A 103 16.08 5.41 12.15
CA SER A 103 16.91 4.93 11.06
C SER A 103 17.51 6.07 10.24
N ARG A 104 18.81 6.02 10.00
CA ARG A 104 19.49 6.90 9.02
C ARG A 104 19.03 6.67 7.58
N TYR A 105 18.38 5.55 7.31
CA TYR A 105 17.85 5.19 5.99
C TYR A 105 16.39 5.59 5.79
N LEU A 106 15.72 6.19 6.78
CA LEU A 106 14.33 6.64 6.67
C LEU A 106 14.07 7.48 5.40
N PRO A 107 14.95 8.43 4.99
CA PRO A 107 14.72 9.22 3.78
C PRO A 107 14.51 8.39 2.50
N GLN A 108 14.99 7.15 2.46
CA GLN A 108 14.80 6.25 1.30
C GLN A 108 13.37 5.70 1.15
N ILE A 109 12.53 5.88 2.15
CA ILE A 109 11.14 5.39 2.15
C ILE A 109 10.13 6.46 2.53
N GLU A 110 10.57 7.64 2.93
CA GLU A 110 9.71 8.73 3.42
C GLU A 110 8.61 9.10 2.42
N ASN A 111 8.96 9.15 1.13
CA ASN A 111 8.05 9.46 0.03
C ASN A 111 6.95 8.42 -0.22
N ARG A 112 6.96 7.28 0.48
CA ARG A 112 5.96 6.21 0.34
C ARG A 112 4.77 6.36 1.27
N PHE A 113 4.91 7.08 2.39
CA PHE A 113 3.88 7.14 3.43
C PHE A 113 2.56 7.72 2.90
N GLU A 114 2.63 8.86 2.26
CA GLU A 114 1.45 9.54 1.76
C GLU A 114 0.72 8.71 0.68
N PRO A 115 1.38 8.28 -0.41
CA PRO A 115 0.70 7.51 -1.44
C PRO A 115 0.28 6.12 -0.95
N LEU A 116 0.99 5.48 -0.02
CA LEU A 116 0.59 4.16 0.49
C LEU A 116 -0.68 4.24 1.35
N ALA A 117 -0.91 5.35 2.02
CA ALA A 117 -2.17 5.60 2.72
C ALA A 117 -3.37 5.75 1.78
N LEU A 118 -3.14 5.93 0.47
CA LEU A 118 -4.14 6.05 -0.59
C LEU A 118 -4.11 4.85 -1.57
N ILE A 119 -3.47 3.74 -1.20
CA ILE A 119 -3.19 2.63 -2.11
C ILE A 119 -4.44 2.04 -2.76
N GLU A 120 -5.56 1.94 -2.04
CA GLU A 120 -6.82 1.45 -2.58
C GLU A 120 -7.33 2.38 -3.68
N GLN A 121 -7.35 3.69 -3.45
CA GLN A 121 -7.72 4.69 -4.44
C GLN A 121 -6.81 4.63 -5.67
N LEU A 122 -5.49 4.53 -5.46
CA LEU A 122 -4.53 4.43 -6.56
C LEU A 122 -4.76 3.19 -7.43
N LEU A 123 -5.13 2.08 -6.82
CA LEU A 123 -5.52 0.88 -7.53
C LEU A 123 -6.85 1.07 -8.26
N ASP A 124 -7.85 1.69 -7.62
CA ASP A 124 -9.16 1.96 -8.22
C ASP A 124 -9.06 2.90 -9.42
N ASP A 125 -8.23 3.94 -9.33
CA ASP A 125 -8.05 4.95 -10.38
C ASP A 125 -7.08 4.53 -11.49
N ASN A 126 -6.32 3.43 -11.31
CA ASN A 126 -5.34 2.99 -12.31
C ASN A 126 -5.96 2.72 -13.67
N ARG A 127 -5.34 3.25 -14.72
CA ARG A 127 -5.72 3.04 -16.14
C ARG A 127 -4.52 2.70 -17.04
N LEU A 128 -3.30 2.83 -16.53
CA LEU A 128 -2.08 2.62 -17.30
C LEU A 128 -1.39 1.34 -16.83
N VAL A 129 -1.24 0.39 -17.74
CA VAL A 129 -0.58 -0.90 -17.49
C VAL A 129 0.49 -1.13 -18.56
N PHE A 130 1.68 -1.48 -18.11
CA PHE A 130 2.82 -1.78 -18.97
C PHE A 130 3.33 -3.20 -18.68
N ARG A 131 3.75 -3.93 -19.71
CA ARG A 131 4.60 -5.12 -19.50
C ARG A 131 5.96 -4.64 -19.03
N TYR A 132 6.36 -5.02 -17.83
CA TYR A 132 7.65 -4.58 -17.32
C TYR A 132 8.78 -5.45 -17.86
N ASN A 133 9.73 -4.81 -18.52
CA ASN A 133 10.97 -5.43 -19.00
C ASN A 133 12.15 -4.81 -18.23
N VAL A 134 12.72 -5.55 -17.30
CA VAL A 134 13.84 -5.11 -16.47
C VAL A 134 15.07 -4.73 -17.29
N LYS A 135 15.27 -5.33 -18.47
CA LYS A 135 16.42 -5.04 -19.36
C LYS A 135 16.45 -3.60 -19.86
N LEU A 136 15.29 -2.94 -19.93
CA LEU A 136 15.19 -1.51 -20.28
C LEU A 136 15.55 -0.59 -19.11
N ASN A 137 15.68 -1.15 -17.91
CA ASN A 137 15.96 -0.42 -16.68
C ASN A 137 17.25 -0.91 -16.04
N GLN A 138 18.38 -0.57 -16.67
CA GLN A 138 19.72 -0.92 -16.16
C GLN A 138 19.83 -0.55 -14.66
N PHE A 139 20.46 -1.43 -13.89
CA PHE A 139 20.63 -1.31 -12.43
C PHE A 139 19.34 -1.41 -11.60
N SER A 140 18.19 -1.75 -12.19
CA SER A 140 16.98 -2.06 -11.42
C SER A 140 17.04 -3.49 -10.90
N LEU A 141 16.81 -3.66 -9.60
CA LEU A 141 16.66 -4.96 -8.95
C LEU A 141 15.18 -5.37 -8.82
N ILE A 142 14.27 -4.66 -9.51
CA ILE A 142 12.83 -4.94 -9.44
C ILE A 142 12.52 -6.09 -10.40
N GLU A 143 12.19 -7.24 -9.83
CA GLU A 143 11.69 -8.40 -10.55
C GLU A 143 10.15 -8.35 -10.55
N ALA A 144 9.57 -7.93 -11.66
CA ALA A 144 8.13 -7.79 -11.83
C ALA A 144 7.73 -8.13 -13.26
N ASP A 145 6.46 -8.43 -13.46
CA ASP A 145 5.87 -8.75 -14.75
C ASP A 145 5.18 -7.56 -15.39
N TYR A 146 4.49 -6.77 -14.57
CA TYR A 146 3.78 -5.58 -15.01
C TYR A 146 4.04 -4.40 -14.10
N LEU A 147 3.90 -3.21 -14.66
CA LEU A 147 3.96 -1.93 -14.00
C LEU A 147 2.64 -1.21 -14.21
N LEU A 148 1.97 -0.88 -13.13
CA LEU A 148 0.84 0.04 -13.10
C LEU A 148 1.36 1.43 -12.77
N SER A 149 0.93 2.44 -13.53
CA SER A 149 1.25 3.84 -13.28
C SER A 149 -0.04 4.60 -13.05
N THR A 150 -0.16 5.27 -11.91
CA THR A 150 -1.35 6.03 -11.53
C THR A 150 -0.93 7.45 -11.13
N PRO A 151 -1.51 8.50 -11.73
CA PRO A 151 -1.21 9.86 -11.35
C PRO A 151 -1.72 10.14 -9.93
N LEU A 152 -0.90 10.82 -9.14
CA LEU A 152 -1.27 11.38 -7.84
C LEU A 152 -0.67 12.78 -7.74
N GLU A 153 -1.53 13.81 -7.72
CA GLU A 153 -1.11 15.22 -7.70
C GLU A 153 -0.04 15.54 -8.75
N ASN A 154 1.20 15.77 -8.32
CA ASN A 154 2.31 16.21 -9.18
C ASN A 154 3.24 15.06 -9.60
N SER A 155 2.94 13.82 -9.29
CA SER A 155 3.79 12.66 -9.60
C SER A 155 2.96 11.42 -9.94
N ASP A 156 3.54 10.54 -10.74
CA ASP A 156 2.99 9.20 -10.95
C ASP A 156 3.41 8.27 -9.80
N ILE A 157 2.52 7.39 -9.40
CA ILE A 157 2.83 6.31 -8.46
C ILE A 157 3.00 5.02 -9.25
N TYR A 158 4.13 4.36 -9.06
CA TYR A 158 4.45 3.08 -9.65
C TYR A 158 4.09 1.93 -8.72
N ILE A 159 3.28 0.99 -9.23
CA ILE A 159 2.94 -0.26 -8.56
C ILE A 159 3.44 -1.40 -9.46
N PHE A 160 4.48 -2.08 -9.03
CA PHE A 160 5.00 -3.25 -9.73
C PHE A 160 4.31 -4.50 -9.22
N ILE A 161 3.83 -5.32 -10.15
CA ILE A 161 3.19 -6.59 -9.82
C ILE A 161 3.95 -7.75 -10.45
N ALA A 162 4.05 -8.85 -9.71
CA ALA A 162 4.70 -10.08 -10.13
C ALA A 162 3.74 -11.27 -9.98
N GLU A 163 3.91 -12.27 -10.82
CA GLU A 163 3.13 -13.51 -10.78
C GLU A 163 3.68 -14.48 -9.73
N HIS A 164 2.80 -15.05 -8.94
CA HIS A 164 3.10 -16.23 -8.13
C HIS A 164 3.13 -17.46 -9.05
N LYS A 165 4.30 -18.04 -9.25
CA LYS A 165 4.51 -19.18 -10.15
C LYS A 165 3.59 -20.37 -9.87
N ASP A 166 3.25 -20.58 -8.59
CA ASP A 166 2.45 -21.74 -8.17
C ASP A 166 0.95 -21.55 -8.38
N THR A 167 0.45 -20.30 -8.41
CA THR A 167 -0.99 -20.00 -8.43
C THR A 167 -1.44 -19.23 -9.66
N GLY A 168 -0.53 -18.66 -10.43
CA GLY A 168 -0.84 -17.76 -11.55
C GLY A 168 -1.47 -16.43 -11.13
N LYS A 169 -1.61 -16.18 -9.82
CA LYS A 169 -2.11 -14.90 -9.28
C LYS A 169 -0.99 -13.91 -9.14
N TYR A 170 -1.33 -12.62 -9.21
CA TYR A 170 -0.39 -11.53 -9.07
C TYR A 170 -0.42 -10.93 -7.68
N PHE A 171 0.72 -10.37 -7.25
CA PHE A 171 0.87 -9.64 -5.99
C PHE A 171 1.68 -8.36 -6.20
N CYS A 172 1.55 -7.40 -5.30
CA CYS A 172 2.32 -6.16 -5.35
C CYS A 172 3.76 -6.38 -4.88
N ARG A 173 4.71 -6.27 -5.82
CA ARG A 173 6.14 -6.51 -5.59
C ARG A 173 6.90 -5.28 -5.11
N SER A 174 6.53 -4.09 -5.61
CA SER A 174 7.15 -2.83 -5.24
C SER A 174 6.20 -1.67 -5.46
N PHE A 175 6.42 -0.59 -4.70
CA PHE A 175 5.56 0.59 -4.70
C PHE A 175 6.39 1.83 -4.35
N PHE A 176 6.33 2.87 -5.16
CA PHE A 176 6.97 4.16 -4.87
C PHE A 176 6.54 5.23 -5.88
N PRO A 177 6.61 6.53 -5.50
CA PRO A 177 6.42 7.64 -6.43
C PRO A 177 7.52 7.69 -7.48
N LYS A 178 7.18 8.17 -8.67
CA LYS A 178 8.15 8.51 -9.70
C LYS A 178 9.10 9.59 -9.18
N GLU A 179 10.37 9.31 -9.29
CA GLU A 179 11.46 10.25 -9.00
C GLU A 179 12.14 10.64 -10.33
N LYS A 180 13.46 10.72 -10.33
CA LYS A 180 14.24 11.08 -11.51
C LYS A 180 14.11 10.08 -12.65
N LYS A 181 13.93 8.79 -12.33
CA LYS A 181 13.85 7.72 -13.32
C LYS A 181 12.42 7.45 -13.74
N ASP A 182 12.17 7.44 -15.05
CA ASP A 182 10.91 7.00 -15.62
C ASP A 182 10.97 5.50 -15.93
N TYR A 183 10.25 4.70 -15.14
CA TYR A 183 10.18 3.25 -15.33
C TYR A 183 9.23 2.82 -16.44
N THR A 184 8.42 3.74 -17.00
CA THR A 184 7.51 3.47 -18.10
C THR A 184 8.16 3.67 -19.48
N GLU A 185 9.30 4.36 -19.52
CA GLU A 185 10.00 4.68 -20.76
C GLU A 185 10.39 3.42 -21.54
N GLY A 186 9.99 3.34 -22.81
CA GLY A 186 10.22 2.21 -23.69
C GLY A 186 9.42 0.95 -23.35
N GLN A 187 8.68 0.91 -22.25
CA GLN A 187 7.90 -0.26 -21.85
C GLN A 187 6.65 -0.46 -22.75
N PRO A 188 6.34 -1.71 -23.15
CA PRO A 188 5.14 -2.00 -23.90
C PRO A 188 3.87 -1.66 -23.10
N ARG A 189 3.13 -0.64 -23.55
CA ARG A 189 1.83 -0.26 -22.96
C ARG A 189 0.74 -1.20 -23.45
N TYR A 190 -0.14 -1.59 -22.53
CA TYR A 190 -1.36 -2.35 -22.77
C TYR A 190 -2.60 -1.47 -22.65
N THR A 191 -3.62 -1.79 -23.41
CA THR A 191 -4.94 -1.16 -23.29
C THR A 191 -5.73 -1.90 -22.22
N MET A 192 -6.27 -1.18 -21.25
CA MET A 192 -7.24 -1.74 -20.31
C MET A 192 -8.54 -2.03 -21.04
N LEU A 193 -9.04 -3.25 -20.90
CA LEU A 193 -10.29 -3.73 -21.52
C LEU A 193 -11.38 -3.93 -20.47
N TYR A 194 -10.99 -4.40 -19.28
CA TYR A 194 -11.92 -4.65 -18.18
C TYR A 194 -11.21 -4.51 -16.85
N LYS A 195 -11.93 -4.06 -15.84
CA LYS A 195 -11.45 -4.01 -14.46
C LYS A 195 -12.61 -4.15 -13.49
N GLU A 196 -12.48 -5.08 -12.57
CA GLU A 196 -13.39 -5.25 -11.45
C GLU A 196 -12.64 -5.38 -10.13
N LYS A 197 -13.33 -5.01 -9.07
CA LYS A 197 -12.91 -5.13 -7.69
C LYS A 197 -13.89 -6.02 -6.96
N LYS A 198 -13.42 -7.10 -6.37
CA LYS A 198 -14.22 -8.06 -5.62
C LYS A 198 -13.83 -8.06 -4.16
N ASN A 199 -14.81 -7.95 -3.29
CA ASN A 199 -14.63 -8.24 -1.87
C ASN A 199 -14.76 -9.76 -1.67
N LEU A 200 -13.71 -10.38 -1.13
CA LEU A 200 -13.63 -11.83 -0.96
C LEU A 200 -14.48 -12.35 0.22
N THR A 201 -14.78 -11.49 1.18
CA THR A 201 -15.59 -11.82 2.36
C THR A 201 -17.08 -11.72 2.04
N THR A 202 -17.52 -10.62 1.42
CA THR A 202 -18.95 -10.41 1.09
C THR A 202 -19.34 -11.00 -0.26
N GLY A 203 -18.38 -11.25 -1.14
CA GLY A 203 -18.62 -11.67 -2.53
C GLY A 203 -19.05 -10.53 -3.45
N GLU A 204 -19.21 -9.32 -2.94
CA GLU A 204 -19.58 -8.14 -3.73
C GLU A 204 -18.54 -7.85 -4.81
N THR A 205 -19.00 -7.53 -6.01
CA THR A 205 -18.14 -7.20 -7.14
C THR A 205 -18.56 -5.87 -7.75
N ILE A 206 -17.59 -4.95 -7.90
CA ILE A 206 -17.78 -3.64 -8.50
C ILE A 206 -17.01 -3.59 -9.81
N ILE A 207 -17.72 -3.39 -10.92
CA ILE A 207 -17.10 -3.18 -12.22
C ILE A 207 -16.66 -1.72 -12.31
N GLN A 208 -15.35 -1.50 -12.39
CA GLN A 208 -14.74 -0.17 -12.44
C GLN A 208 -14.46 0.31 -13.86
N TYR A 209 -14.36 -0.62 -14.80
CA TYR A 209 -14.11 -0.32 -16.21
C TYR A 209 -14.54 -1.51 -17.09
N ASP A 210 -15.28 -1.24 -18.16
CA ASP A 210 -15.72 -2.28 -19.10
C ASP A 210 -15.77 -1.73 -20.54
N ARG A 211 -14.98 -2.36 -21.40
CA ARG A 211 -14.98 -2.16 -22.85
C ARG A 211 -15.29 -3.47 -23.59
N LEU A 212 -15.48 -4.56 -22.88
CA LEU A 212 -15.75 -5.88 -23.47
C LEU A 212 -17.22 -6.08 -23.73
N THR A 213 -18.08 -5.52 -22.87
CA THR A 213 -19.54 -5.59 -23.07
C THR A 213 -19.94 -4.67 -24.22
N PRO A 214 -20.60 -5.18 -25.28
CA PRO A 214 -21.12 -4.35 -26.36
C PRO A 214 -22.06 -3.27 -25.81
N LYS A 215 -21.84 -2.02 -26.21
CA LYS A 215 -22.81 -0.97 -25.91
C LYS A 215 -24.09 -1.27 -26.67
N THR A 216 -25.17 -1.60 -25.97
CA THR A 216 -26.50 -1.67 -26.56
C THR A 216 -26.79 -0.29 -27.15
N GLN A 217 -26.96 -0.24 -28.49
CA GLN A 217 -27.40 1.01 -29.12
C GLN A 217 -28.83 1.24 -28.62
N ALA A 218 -29.01 2.36 -27.90
CA ALA A 218 -30.33 2.87 -27.49
C ALA A 218 -30.99 3.54 -28.69
#